data_99ad20631f0e1e64b466341a6950147f
#
_entry.id   99ad20631f0e1e64b466341a6950147f
#
_cell.length_a   1.000
_cell.length_b   1.000
_cell.length_c   1.000
_cell.angle_alpha   90.00
_cell.angle_beta   90.00
_cell.angle_gamma   90.00
#
_symmetry.space_group_name_H-M   'P 1'
#
loop_
_entity.id
_entity.type
_entity.pdbx_description
1 polymer ?
#
loop_
_entity_poly.entity_id
_entity_poly.type
_entity_poly.pdbx_seq_one_letter_code
_entity_poly.pdbx_strand_id
1 'polypeptide(L)'
;LKQFFQSKGNISNPGNCAAAFVGNFMNESTVNLDPDTYEFPNNKSIGGYGIAQWTGPRRRNFMNFANNTAGASFQSLEVQLAFVVAELEDPKAQRGRTYNRLIHDSTILNYTETVLALYETPQTVLDYHAETDFLKYYLKYARAGGIRNVDNRVSRQSSALKAYKAEFEKRLRSAKLINKRFGEG
;
A
#
# COMPACT_ATOMS: atom_id res chain seq x y z
N LEU A 1 -0.67 11.88 5.83
CA LEU A 1 -1.72 10.94 5.40
C LEU A 1 -2.97 11.00 6.30
N LYS A 2 -2.84 10.96 7.64
CA LYS A 2 -4.02 11.02 8.53
C LYS A 2 -4.86 12.28 8.27
N GLN A 3 -4.25 13.47 8.21
CA GLN A 3 -4.94 14.72 7.91
C GLN A 3 -5.63 14.69 6.53
N PHE A 4 -4.98 14.12 5.52
CA PHE A 4 -5.58 13.91 4.20
C PHE A 4 -6.85 13.07 4.29
N PHE A 5 -6.80 11.90 4.94
CA PHE A 5 -7.98 11.05 5.08
C PHE A 5 -9.09 11.68 5.93
N GLN A 6 -8.72 12.46 6.95
CA GLN A 6 -9.67 13.25 7.75
C GLN A 6 -10.39 14.29 6.89
N SER A 7 -9.66 15.03 6.05
CA SER A 7 -10.24 16.08 5.20
C SER A 7 -11.24 15.54 4.16
N LYS A 8 -11.13 14.27 3.79
CA LYS A 8 -12.06 13.63 2.85
C LYS A 8 -13.44 13.34 3.46
N GLY A 9 -13.54 13.15 4.76
CA GLY A 9 -14.80 12.98 5.48
C GLY A 9 -15.52 11.65 5.24
N ASN A 10 -15.04 10.80 4.33
CA ASN A 10 -15.67 9.54 3.94
C ASN A 10 -14.84 8.29 4.29
N ILE A 11 -13.71 8.45 4.97
CA ILE A 11 -12.91 7.36 5.52
C ILE A 11 -13.34 7.11 6.96
N SER A 12 -13.86 5.94 7.26
CA SER A 12 -14.44 5.60 8.57
C SER A 12 -13.44 5.72 9.72
N ASN A 13 -12.18 5.40 9.48
CA ASN A 13 -11.11 5.53 10.47
C ASN A 13 -9.82 6.03 9.82
N PRO A 14 -9.61 7.36 9.72
CA PRO A 14 -8.43 7.98 9.12
C PRO A 14 -7.10 7.55 9.75
N GLY A 15 -7.08 7.32 11.08
CA GLY A 15 -5.90 6.85 11.81
C GLY A 15 -5.48 5.45 11.38
N ASN A 16 -6.41 4.50 11.38
CA ASN A 16 -6.18 3.14 10.91
C ASN A 16 -5.77 3.10 9.42
N CYS A 17 -6.42 3.93 8.59
CA CYS A 17 -6.10 4.02 7.18
C CYS A 17 -4.67 4.52 6.95
N ALA A 18 -4.27 5.60 7.60
CA ALA A 18 -2.91 6.13 7.54
C ALA A 18 -1.87 5.13 8.06
N ALA A 19 -2.17 4.46 9.18
CA ALA A 19 -1.28 3.45 9.75
C ALA A 19 -1.08 2.24 8.82
N ALA A 20 -2.12 1.86 8.08
CA ALA A 20 -2.03 0.80 7.06
C ALA A 20 -1.07 1.17 5.93
N PHE A 21 -1.11 2.40 5.42
CA PHE A 21 -0.15 2.88 4.42
C PHE A 21 1.28 2.89 4.97
N VAL A 22 1.49 3.49 6.14
CA VAL A 22 2.81 3.56 6.76
C VAL A 22 3.37 2.15 7.03
N GLY A 23 2.55 1.24 7.55
CA GLY A 23 2.94 -0.17 7.77
C GLY A 23 3.32 -0.91 6.49
N ASN A 24 2.66 -0.62 5.36
CA ASN A 24 3.06 -1.14 4.06
C ASN A 24 4.40 -0.55 3.61
N PHE A 25 4.56 0.78 3.66
CA PHE A 25 5.79 1.46 3.24
C PHE A 25 7.03 1.02 4.05
N MET A 26 6.89 0.77 5.36
CA MET A 26 7.97 0.22 6.20
C MET A 26 8.48 -1.14 5.70
N ASN A 27 7.67 -1.87 4.94
CA ASN A 27 8.04 -3.16 4.38
C ASN A 27 8.56 -3.05 2.94
N GLU A 28 8.23 -1.97 2.24
CA GLU A 28 8.75 -1.68 0.89
C GLU A 28 10.13 -1.00 0.94
N SER A 29 10.31 -0.05 1.84
CA SER A 29 11.58 0.69 2.00
C SER A 29 12.38 0.18 3.20
N THR A 30 12.30 0.91 4.30
CA THR A 30 12.95 0.55 5.56
C THR A 30 12.01 0.86 6.72
N VAL A 31 12.29 0.28 7.89
CA VAL A 31 11.55 0.57 9.12
C VAL A 31 11.49 2.07 9.48
N ASN A 32 12.44 2.85 8.99
CA ASN A 32 12.52 4.29 9.20
C ASN A 32 11.87 5.11 8.07
N LEU A 33 11.25 4.47 7.08
CA LEU A 33 10.68 5.13 5.90
C LEU A 33 11.72 5.98 5.16
N ASP A 34 12.92 5.44 4.91
CA ASP A 34 13.95 6.16 4.19
C ASP A 34 13.51 6.45 2.75
N PRO A 35 13.32 7.73 2.40
CA PRO A 35 12.84 8.11 1.08
C PRO A 35 13.91 7.96 -0.01
N ASP A 36 15.17 7.76 0.34
CA ASP A 36 16.26 7.51 -0.63
C ASP A 36 16.59 6.01 -0.80
N THR A 37 15.64 5.15 -0.45
CA THR A 37 15.79 3.69 -0.61
C THR A 37 15.67 3.27 -2.07
N TYR A 38 16.67 2.52 -2.56
CA TYR A 38 16.69 1.90 -3.89
C TYR A 38 16.67 0.38 -3.75
N GLU A 39 15.83 -0.29 -4.55
CA GLU A 39 15.83 -1.77 -4.64
C GLU A 39 17.21 -2.29 -5.07
N PHE A 40 17.85 -1.60 -6.01
CA PHE A 40 19.21 -1.91 -6.49
C PHE A 40 20.17 -0.75 -6.21
N PRO A 41 20.80 -0.66 -5.02
CA PRO A 41 21.66 0.47 -4.66
C PRO A 41 22.85 0.68 -5.62
N ASN A 42 23.36 -0.40 -6.21
CA ASN A 42 24.48 -0.37 -7.17
C ASN A 42 24.04 -0.03 -8.60
N ASN A 43 22.75 -0.04 -8.89
CA ASN A 43 22.18 0.39 -10.18
C ASN A 43 20.89 1.18 -9.98
N LYS A 44 21.04 2.43 -9.59
CA LYS A 44 19.95 3.34 -9.25
C LYS A 44 19.00 3.68 -10.43
N SER A 45 19.32 3.26 -11.65
CA SER A 45 18.50 3.51 -12.83
C SER A 45 17.33 2.53 -12.99
N ILE A 46 17.38 1.39 -12.32
CA ILE A 46 16.40 0.31 -12.40
C ILE A 46 15.74 0.03 -11.04
N GLY A 47 14.65 -0.73 -11.06
CA GLY A 47 13.97 -1.21 -9.87
C GLY A 47 13.15 -0.15 -9.14
N GLY A 48 12.77 -0.51 -7.91
CA GLY A 48 11.98 0.32 -7.02
C GLY A 48 12.77 1.46 -6.40
N TYR A 49 12.06 2.56 -6.12
CA TYR A 49 12.61 3.74 -5.47
C TYR A 49 11.63 4.33 -4.44
N GLY A 50 12.18 4.79 -3.33
CA GLY A 50 11.48 5.53 -2.29
C GLY A 50 10.60 4.66 -1.39
N ILE A 51 9.74 5.32 -0.61
CA ILE A 51 8.95 4.67 0.44
C ILE A 51 7.97 3.60 -0.08
N ALA A 52 7.46 3.74 -1.31
CA ALA A 52 6.52 2.81 -1.93
C ALA A 52 7.17 2.00 -3.07
N GLN A 53 8.49 1.99 -3.15
CA GLN A 53 9.27 1.27 -4.15
C GLN A 53 8.70 1.41 -5.58
N TRP A 54 8.42 2.66 -5.99
CA TRP A 54 7.88 2.95 -7.31
C TRP A 54 8.79 2.44 -8.42
N THR A 55 8.23 1.65 -9.34
CA THR A 55 8.95 1.05 -10.48
C THR A 55 8.40 1.56 -11.81
N GLY A 56 9.17 1.40 -12.88
CA GLY A 56 8.73 1.59 -14.26
C GLY A 56 7.99 2.92 -14.51
N PRO A 57 6.76 2.87 -15.05
CA PRO A 57 5.97 4.08 -15.32
C PRO A 57 5.63 4.87 -14.04
N ARG A 58 5.32 4.22 -12.92
CA ARG A 58 5.03 4.91 -11.65
C ARG A 58 6.23 5.72 -11.19
N ARG A 59 7.45 5.16 -11.26
CA ARG A 59 8.67 5.87 -10.90
C ARG A 59 8.90 7.10 -11.79
N ARG A 60 8.67 6.99 -13.09
CA ARG A 60 8.73 8.16 -14.01
C ARG A 60 7.70 9.23 -13.64
N ASN A 61 6.46 8.81 -13.34
CA ASN A 61 5.42 9.74 -12.91
C ASN A 61 5.78 10.45 -11.60
N PHE A 62 6.33 9.71 -10.64
CA PHE A 62 6.84 10.29 -9.40
C PHE A 62 7.95 11.33 -9.65
N MET A 63 8.97 11.01 -10.46
CA MET A 63 10.04 11.93 -10.77
C MET A 63 9.52 13.20 -11.47
N ASN A 64 8.57 13.06 -12.40
CA ASN A 64 7.92 14.20 -13.04
C ASN A 64 7.13 15.06 -12.04
N PHE A 65 6.40 14.42 -11.13
CA PHE A 65 5.67 15.11 -10.06
C PHE A 65 6.63 15.91 -9.17
N ALA A 66 7.72 15.31 -8.70
CA ALA A 66 8.72 15.97 -7.88
C ALA A 66 9.38 17.15 -8.61
N ASN A 67 9.78 16.98 -9.88
CA ASN A 67 10.40 18.04 -10.70
C ASN A 67 9.45 19.22 -10.96
N ASN A 68 8.15 18.98 -11.02
CA ASN A 68 7.14 20.03 -11.22
C ASN A 68 6.68 20.68 -9.90
N THR A 69 7.16 20.21 -8.76
CA THR A 69 6.86 20.79 -7.44
C THR A 69 8.00 21.75 -7.07
N ALA A 70 7.74 23.04 -7.06
CA ALA A 70 8.76 24.06 -6.85
C ALA A 70 9.51 23.86 -5.51
N GLY A 71 10.84 23.83 -5.59
CA GLY A 71 11.71 23.63 -4.41
C GLY A 71 11.69 22.24 -3.81
N ALA A 72 11.02 21.27 -4.45
CA ALA A 72 10.90 19.92 -3.95
C ALA A 72 12.10 19.05 -4.31
N SER A 73 12.50 18.19 -3.36
CA SER A 73 13.44 17.11 -3.63
C SER A 73 12.69 15.78 -3.72
N PHE A 74 12.97 14.98 -4.75
CA PHE A 74 12.42 13.63 -4.84
C PHE A 74 12.86 12.71 -3.68
N GLN A 75 13.92 13.08 -2.94
CA GLN A 75 14.39 12.42 -1.73
C GLN A 75 13.63 12.89 -0.47
N SER A 76 12.70 13.85 -0.58
CA SER A 76 11.92 14.32 0.56
C SER A 76 10.75 13.35 0.84
N LEU A 77 10.59 12.98 2.11
CA LEU A 77 9.46 12.17 2.56
C LEU A 77 8.13 12.89 2.29
N GLU A 78 8.09 14.21 2.49
CA GLU A 78 6.90 15.03 2.25
C GLU A 78 6.47 14.97 0.79
N VAL A 79 7.42 15.09 -0.14
CA VAL A 79 7.16 15.02 -1.59
C VAL A 79 6.66 13.63 -1.98
N GLN A 80 7.24 12.58 -1.41
CA GLN A 80 6.82 11.21 -1.64
C GLN A 80 5.41 10.94 -1.10
N LEU A 81 5.09 11.43 0.10
CA LEU A 81 3.73 11.35 0.65
C LEU A 81 2.71 12.19 -0.15
N ALA A 82 3.13 13.35 -0.67
CA ALA A 82 2.27 14.14 -1.55
C ALA A 82 1.97 13.42 -2.87
N PHE A 83 2.95 12.69 -3.41
CA PHE A 83 2.72 11.87 -4.60
C PHE A 83 1.77 10.68 -4.32
N VAL A 84 1.87 10.03 -3.14
CA VAL A 84 0.89 9.02 -2.70
C VAL A 84 -0.53 9.59 -2.75
N VAL A 85 -0.72 10.81 -2.21
CA VAL A 85 -2.01 11.50 -2.24
C VAL A 85 -2.47 11.76 -3.67
N ALA A 86 -1.58 12.27 -4.53
CA ALA A 86 -1.91 12.52 -5.95
C ALA A 86 -2.33 11.23 -6.69
N GLU A 87 -1.65 10.10 -6.43
CA GLU A 87 -2.06 8.81 -7.01
C GLU A 87 -3.43 8.35 -6.52
N LEU A 88 -3.78 8.61 -5.25
CA LEU A 88 -5.09 8.23 -4.69
C LEU A 88 -6.22 9.14 -5.19
N GLU A 89 -5.94 10.39 -5.50
CA GLU A 89 -6.91 11.36 -6.00
C GLU A 89 -7.16 11.26 -7.50
N ASP A 90 -6.27 10.65 -8.28
CA ASP A 90 -6.46 10.49 -9.72
C ASP A 90 -7.44 9.32 -10.01
N PRO A 91 -8.68 9.61 -10.41
CA PRO A 91 -9.67 8.57 -10.67
C PRO A 91 -9.32 7.69 -11.89
N LYS A 92 -8.42 8.16 -12.75
CA LYS A 92 -7.94 7.42 -13.93
C LYS A 92 -6.74 6.56 -13.61
N ALA A 93 -5.99 6.86 -12.55
CA ALA A 93 -4.89 6.03 -12.10
C ALA A 93 -5.41 4.70 -11.57
N GLN A 94 -4.64 3.63 -11.80
CA GLN A 94 -4.93 2.33 -11.19
C GLN A 94 -5.10 2.47 -9.67
N ARG A 95 -4.37 3.38 -9.04
CA ARG A 95 -4.36 3.63 -7.59
C ARG A 95 -5.55 4.45 -7.09
N GLY A 96 -6.24 5.18 -7.94
CA GLY A 96 -7.52 5.81 -7.60
C GLY A 96 -8.61 4.78 -7.23
N ARG A 97 -8.52 3.55 -7.76
CA ARG A 97 -9.37 2.43 -7.33
C ARG A 97 -9.12 2.02 -5.88
N THR A 98 -7.89 2.21 -5.38
CA THR A 98 -7.56 1.97 -3.97
C THR A 98 -8.39 2.88 -3.09
N TYR A 99 -8.44 4.19 -3.38
CA TYR A 99 -9.25 5.12 -2.61
C TYR A 99 -10.73 4.73 -2.59
N ASN A 100 -11.30 4.36 -3.74
CA ASN A 100 -12.69 3.89 -3.83
C ASN A 100 -12.96 2.63 -3.00
N ARG A 101 -11.95 1.83 -2.73
CA ARG A 101 -12.07 0.67 -1.84
C ARG A 101 -11.95 1.08 -0.37
N LEU A 102 -11.02 1.98 -0.03
CA LEU A 102 -10.78 2.43 1.33
C LEU A 102 -12.01 3.05 2.00
N ILE A 103 -12.87 3.74 1.24
CA ILE A 103 -14.12 4.33 1.77
C ILE A 103 -15.11 3.28 2.31
N HIS A 104 -14.95 2.02 1.92
CA HIS A 104 -15.78 0.89 2.40
C HIS A 104 -15.10 0.07 3.49
N ASP A 105 -13.85 0.37 3.82
CA ASP A 105 -13.09 -0.29 4.88
C ASP A 105 -13.30 0.44 6.21
N SER A 106 -13.13 -0.25 7.33
CA SER A 106 -13.31 0.34 8.66
C SER A 106 -12.29 -0.13 9.70
N THR A 107 -11.60 -1.23 9.43
CA THR A 107 -10.64 -1.83 10.35
C THR A 107 -9.22 -1.71 9.82
N ILE A 108 -8.24 -1.68 10.72
CA ILE A 108 -6.83 -1.68 10.33
C ILE A 108 -6.46 -2.90 9.47
N LEU A 109 -7.13 -4.03 9.70
CA LEU A 109 -6.95 -5.25 8.91
C LEU A 109 -7.38 -5.01 7.45
N ASN A 110 -8.61 -4.51 7.25
CA ASN A 110 -9.14 -4.27 5.91
C ASN A 110 -8.34 -3.20 5.16
N TYR A 111 -7.98 -2.10 5.82
CA TYR A 111 -7.11 -1.08 5.22
C TYR A 111 -5.74 -1.66 4.80
N THR A 112 -5.12 -2.49 5.66
CA THR A 112 -3.82 -3.10 5.34
C THR A 112 -3.92 -4.04 4.13
N GLU A 113 -4.99 -4.84 4.03
CA GLU A 113 -5.25 -5.70 2.86
C GLU A 113 -5.45 -4.87 1.59
N THR A 114 -6.25 -3.80 1.67
CA THR A 114 -6.53 -2.93 0.53
C THR A 114 -5.25 -2.25 0.02
N VAL A 115 -4.43 -1.72 0.92
CA VAL A 115 -3.16 -1.08 0.52
C VAL A 115 -2.22 -2.10 -0.10
N LEU A 116 -2.03 -3.27 0.53
CA LEU A 116 -1.18 -4.33 -0.02
C LEU A 116 -1.65 -4.77 -1.42
N ALA A 117 -2.93 -5.07 -1.57
CA ALA A 117 -3.44 -5.69 -2.79
C ALA A 117 -3.65 -4.71 -3.94
N LEU A 118 -4.03 -3.47 -3.67
CA LEU A 118 -4.44 -2.52 -4.70
C LEU A 118 -3.47 -1.35 -4.88
N TYR A 119 -2.79 -0.94 -3.82
CA TYR A 119 -1.83 0.16 -3.90
C TYR A 119 -0.41 -0.32 -4.18
N GLU A 120 0.13 -1.23 -3.37
CA GLU A 120 1.49 -1.74 -3.53
C GLU A 120 1.56 -2.80 -4.63
N THR A 121 0.69 -3.79 -4.59
CA THR A 121 0.60 -4.89 -5.56
C THR A 121 1.97 -5.57 -5.79
N PRO A 122 2.63 -6.07 -4.74
CA PRO A 122 3.92 -6.73 -4.88
C PRO A 122 3.81 -8.02 -5.70
N GLN A 123 4.96 -8.60 -6.12
CA GLN A 123 4.99 -9.81 -6.94
C GLN A 123 4.22 -10.97 -6.30
N THR A 124 4.26 -11.12 -4.97
CA THR A 124 3.49 -12.14 -4.24
C THR A 124 1.98 -12.03 -4.46
N VAL A 125 1.44 -10.81 -4.59
CA VAL A 125 0.03 -10.57 -4.93
C VAL A 125 -0.24 -10.96 -6.37
N LEU A 126 0.65 -10.60 -7.31
CA LEU A 126 0.52 -10.94 -8.73
C LEU A 126 0.59 -12.46 -8.95
N ASP A 127 1.51 -13.13 -8.29
CA ASP A 127 1.65 -14.59 -8.36
C ASP A 127 0.39 -15.29 -7.84
N TYR A 128 -0.17 -14.80 -6.73
CA TYR A 128 -1.40 -15.33 -6.18
C TYR A 128 -2.59 -15.08 -7.10
N HIS A 129 -2.66 -13.94 -7.79
CA HIS A 129 -3.65 -13.66 -8.82
C HIS A 129 -3.56 -14.64 -9.97
N ALA A 130 -2.35 -14.90 -10.47
CA ALA A 130 -2.12 -15.81 -11.58
C ALA A 130 -2.55 -17.25 -11.25
N GLU A 131 -2.31 -17.70 -10.00
CA GLU A 131 -2.66 -19.07 -9.59
C GLU A 131 -4.15 -19.27 -9.26
N THR A 132 -4.81 -18.26 -8.70
CA THR A 132 -6.10 -18.47 -8.04
C THR A 132 -7.22 -17.53 -8.48
N ASP A 133 -7.01 -16.70 -9.50
CA ASP A 133 -7.95 -15.62 -9.86
C ASP A 133 -8.32 -14.76 -8.62
N PHE A 134 -7.28 -14.38 -7.88
CA PHE A 134 -7.36 -13.76 -6.56
C PHE A 134 -8.30 -12.55 -6.49
N LEU A 135 -8.31 -11.68 -7.53
CA LEU A 135 -9.18 -10.50 -7.50
C LEU A 135 -10.64 -10.86 -7.29
N LYS A 136 -11.11 -11.92 -7.93
CA LYS A 136 -12.48 -12.41 -7.77
C LYS A 136 -12.75 -12.88 -6.35
N TYR A 137 -11.83 -13.65 -5.79
CA TYR A 137 -11.93 -14.13 -4.42
C TYR A 137 -11.72 -13.01 -3.39
N TYR A 138 -10.73 -12.15 -3.60
CA TYR A 138 -10.43 -11.02 -2.73
C TYR A 138 -11.64 -10.07 -2.59
N LEU A 139 -12.22 -9.60 -3.70
CA LEU A 139 -13.38 -8.70 -3.67
C LEU A 139 -14.61 -9.34 -3.02
N LYS A 140 -14.76 -10.66 -3.14
CA LYS A 140 -15.87 -11.40 -2.53
C LYS A 140 -15.68 -11.62 -1.04
N TYR A 141 -14.48 -12.00 -0.61
CA TYR A 141 -14.23 -12.51 0.75
C TYR A 141 -13.54 -11.49 1.67
N ALA A 142 -12.84 -10.50 1.16
CA ALA A 142 -12.31 -9.41 1.98
C ALA A 142 -13.44 -8.63 2.69
N ARG A 143 -14.59 -8.49 2.02
CA ARG A 143 -15.80 -7.90 2.62
C ARG A 143 -16.36 -8.69 3.81
N ALA A 144 -16.07 -9.98 3.89
CA ALA A 144 -16.64 -10.90 4.89
C ALA A 144 -15.64 -11.27 6.00
N GLY A 145 -14.50 -10.59 6.12
CA GLY A 145 -13.52 -10.85 7.20
C GLY A 145 -12.08 -11.05 6.73
N GLY A 146 -11.78 -10.53 5.55
CA GLY A 146 -10.41 -10.44 5.06
C GLY A 146 -9.80 -11.75 4.60
N ILE A 147 -8.46 -11.77 4.56
CA ILE A 147 -7.68 -12.87 3.99
C ILE A 147 -7.93 -14.22 4.68
N ARG A 148 -8.34 -14.23 5.93
CA ARG A 148 -8.65 -15.48 6.64
C ARG A 148 -9.79 -16.26 6.00
N ASN A 149 -10.77 -15.57 5.43
CA ASN A 149 -11.86 -16.20 4.71
C ASN A 149 -11.43 -16.73 3.33
N VAL A 150 -10.49 -16.06 2.70
CA VAL A 150 -9.86 -16.55 1.47
C VAL A 150 -9.08 -17.83 1.74
N ASP A 151 -8.27 -17.86 2.81
CA ASP A 151 -7.44 -19.01 3.22
C ASP A 151 -8.28 -20.28 3.46
N ASN A 152 -9.48 -20.12 3.99
CA ASN A 152 -10.36 -21.24 4.26
C ASN A 152 -11.00 -21.88 3.01
N ARG A 153 -11.02 -21.17 1.89
CA ARG A 153 -11.77 -21.58 0.69
C ARG A 153 -10.90 -21.83 -0.54
N VAL A 154 -9.75 -21.19 -0.60
CA VAL A 154 -8.75 -21.45 -1.65
C VAL A 154 -7.81 -22.53 -1.14
N SER A 155 -7.37 -23.41 -2.02
CA SER A 155 -6.52 -24.55 -1.68
C SER A 155 -5.44 -24.16 -0.64
N ARG A 156 -5.48 -24.81 0.51
CA ARG A 156 -4.52 -24.64 1.62
C ARG A 156 -3.06 -24.95 1.24
N GLN A 157 -2.83 -25.37 0.02
CA GLN A 157 -1.54 -25.86 -0.47
C GLN A 157 -0.85 -24.89 -1.46
N SER A 158 -1.50 -23.78 -1.88
CA SER A 158 -0.88 -22.83 -2.78
C SER A 158 0.32 -22.14 -2.12
N SER A 159 1.47 -22.23 -2.77
CA SER A 159 2.69 -21.54 -2.33
C SER A 159 2.54 -20.02 -2.38
N ALA A 160 1.84 -19.53 -3.39
CA ALA A 160 1.55 -18.11 -3.56
C ALA A 160 0.61 -17.59 -2.45
N LEU A 161 -0.40 -18.37 -2.04
CA LEU A 161 -1.26 -18.01 -0.89
C LEU A 161 -0.45 -17.91 0.40
N LYS A 162 0.48 -18.85 0.64
CA LYS A 162 1.34 -18.82 1.84
C LYS A 162 2.23 -17.59 1.84
N ALA A 163 2.86 -17.27 0.70
CA ALA A 163 3.70 -16.09 0.55
C ALA A 163 2.90 -14.80 0.75
N TYR A 164 1.73 -14.70 0.13
CA TYR A 164 0.82 -13.55 0.31
C TYR A 164 0.41 -13.37 1.77
N LYS A 165 0.02 -14.45 2.45
CA LYS A 165 -0.38 -14.43 3.85
C LYS A 165 0.76 -13.96 4.77
N ALA A 166 1.96 -14.46 4.57
CA ALA A 166 3.14 -14.04 5.33
C ALA A 166 3.45 -12.56 5.14
N GLU A 167 3.37 -12.08 3.90
CA GLU A 167 3.57 -10.67 3.54
C GLU A 167 2.50 -9.78 4.17
N PHE A 168 1.23 -10.19 4.09
CA PHE A 168 0.12 -9.49 4.73
C PHE A 168 0.29 -9.40 6.26
N GLU A 169 0.62 -10.50 6.94
CA GLU A 169 0.80 -10.52 8.40
C GLU A 169 1.95 -9.62 8.85
N LYS A 170 3.04 -9.56 8.07
CA LYS A 170 4.17 -8.68 8.33
C LYS A 170 3.73 -7.21 8.30
N ARG A 171 3.01 -6.80 7.24
CA ARG A 171 2.50 -5.43 7.06
C ARG A 171 1.46 -5.07 8.12
N LEU A 172 0.58 -5.99 8.47
CA LEU A 172 -0.42 -5.79 9.53
C LEU A 172 0.22 -5.58 10.91
N ARG A 173 1.32 -6.29 11.21
CA ARG A 173 2.09 -6.03 12.46
C ARG A 173 2.65 -4.62 12.48
N SER A 174 3.26 -4.17 11.38
CA SER A 174 3.78 -2.81 11.26
C SER A 174 2.66 -1.77 11.39
N ALA A 175 1.54 -1.96 10.70
CA ALA A 175 0.39 -1.06 10.76
C ALA A 175 -0.18 -0.95 12.18
N LYS A 176 -0.33 -2.06 12.90
CA LYS A 176 -0.80 -2.08 14.29
C LYS A 176 0.17 -1.34 15.23
N LEU A 177 1.47 -1.50 15.03
CA LEU A 177 2.48 -0.80 15.82
C LEU A 177 2.37 0.72 15.62
N ILE A 178 2.25 1.16 14.37
CA ILE A 178 2.08 2.58 14.02
C ILE A 178 0.77 3.12 14.60
N ASN A 179 -0.33 2.37 14.47
CA ASN A 179 -1.62 2.80 15.00
C ASN A 179 -1.59 2.96 16.53
N LYS A 180 -0.98 2.02 17.25
CA LYS A 180 -0.81 2.12 18.70
C LYS A 180 -0.01 3.37 19.10
N ARG A 181 0.99 3.76 18.30
CA ARG A 181 1.88 4.89 18.62
C ARG A 181 1.32 6.26 18.23
N PHE A 182 0.56 6.32 17.13
CA PHE A 182 0.15 7.59 16.50
C PHE A 182 -1.34 7.64 16.10
N GLY A 183 -2.08 6.56 16.27
CA GLY A 183 -3.45 6.44 15.76
C GLY A 183 -4.54 7.00 16.69
N GLU A 184 -4.27 7.02 17.99
CA GLU A 184 -5.20 7.52 19.00
C GLU A 184 -5.07 9.04 19.09
N GLY A 185 -6.01 9.74 18.48
CA GLY A 185 -6.16 11.18 18.50
C GLY A 185 -7.35 11.62 17.67
#